data_f1367c74eeb81bc8c0be2b924a43d0a2
#
_entry.id   f1367c74eeb81bc8c0be2b924a43d0a2
#
_cell.length_a   1.000
_cell.length_b   1.000
_cell.length_c   1.000
_cell.angle_alpha   90.00
_cell.angle_beta   90.00
_cell.angle_gamma   90.00
#
_symmetry.space_group_name_H-M   'P 1'
#
loop_
_entity.id
_entity.type
_entity.pdbx_description
1 polymer ?
#
loop_
_entity_poly.entity_id
_entity_poly.type
_entity_poly.pdbx_seq_one_letter_code
_entity_poly.pdbx_strand_id
1 'polypeptide(L)'
;MLTTENISEWFQNYTDKFKTDGELPPMLLLKKKHSIRVCQISSAIAQSMEWNEPEDEVTAQSVGLLHDVGRFPQYRDYQTFQDSASIDHGDLSAQILADEFTWDASANFKNTVLTAVKYHNKKDLPTNMTLHTYKWAALIRDADKIDIFRMVQTRIDKGTIYDMLPRHKHVEGLSQKLVEEITNTGKGSY
;
A
#
# COMPACT_ATOMS: atom_id res chain seq x y z
N MET A 1 -3.87 25.15 -0.86
CA MET A 1 -4.34 24.02 -1.69
C MET A 1 -3.30 22.92 -1.60
N LEU A 2 -3.74 21.69 -1.34
CA LEU A 2 -2.85 20.53 -1.20
C LEU A 2 -2.06 20.28 -2.49
N THR A 3 -0.76 20.08 -2.36
CA THR A 3 0.16 19.79 -3.47
C THR A 3 0.92 18.48 -3.23
N THR A 4 1.55 17.96 -4.26
CA THR A 4 2.39 16.77 -4.19
C THR A 4 3.59 16.95 -3.26
N GLU A 5 4.13 18.17 -3.20
CA GLU A 5 5.21 18.54 -2.30
C GLU A 5 4.77 18.48 -0.84
N ASN A 6 3.58 19.02 -0.50
CA ASN A 6 3.04 18.97 0.86
C ASN A 6 2.85 17.52 1.34
N ILE A 7 2.36 16.64 0.46
CA ILE A 7 2.17 15.22 0.76
C ILE A 7 3.51 14.54 1.02
N SER A 8 4.50 14.80 0.17
CA SER A 8 5.85 14.22 0.27
C SER A 8 6.56 14.71 1.54
N GLU A 9 6.46 16.00 1.85
CA GLU A 9 7.03 16.60 3.07
C GLU A 9 6.39 15.99 4.32
N TRP A 10 5.07 15.91 4.36
CA TRP A 10 4.37 15.30 5.48
C TRP A 10 4.80 13.84 5.66
N PHE A 11 4.83 13.04 4.59
CA PHE A 11 5.24 11.64 4.64
C PHE A 11 6.68 11.49 5.14
N GLN A 12 7.60 12.35 4.69
CA GLN A 12 8.98 12.36 5.18
C GLN A 12 9.03 12.65 6.69
N ASN A 13 8.36 13.72 7.13
CA ASN A 13 8.31 14.11 8.54
C ASN A 13 7.63 13.05 9.41
N TYR A 14 6.56 12.41 8.89
CA TYR A 14 5.88 11.31 9.57
C TYR A 14 6.80 10.10 9.76
N THR A 15 7.45 9.66 8.70
CA THR A 15 8.35 8.48 8.77
C THR A 15 9.57 8.73 9.65
N ASP A 16 10.04 9.96 9.72
CA ASP A 16 11.20 10.34 10.54
C ASP A 16 10.94 10.21 12.05
N LYS A 17 9.68 10.23 12.49
CA LYS A 17 9.29 9.95 13.89
C LYS A 17 9.67 8.52 14.33
N PHE A 18 9.91 7.60 13.40
CA PHE A 18 10.21 6.19 13.66
C PHE A 18 11.71 5.85 13.54
N LYS A 19 12.57 6.85 13.40
CA LYS A 19 14.02 6.67 13.41
C LYS A 19 14.51 6.31 14.82
N THR A 20 15.48 5.40 14.87
CA THR A 20 16.26 5.08 16.07
C THR A 20 17.72 5.38 15.72
N ASP A 21 18.41 6.12 16.57
CA ASP A 21 19.80 6.56 16.34
C ASP A 21 20.02 7.24 14.98
N GLY A 22 19.00 8.00 14.53
CA GLY A 22 19.04 8.76 13.27
C GLY A 22 18.65 7.96 12.01
N GLU A 23 18.44 6.65 12.10
CA GLU A 23 18.11 5.78 10.98
C GLU A 23 16.77 5.06 11.19
N LEU A 24 16.07 4.77 10.08
CA LEU A 24 14.90 3.90 10.12
C LEU A 24 15.34 2.46 10.30
N PRO A 25 14.67 1.68 11.18
CA PRO A 25 14.83 0.24 11.23
C PRO A 25 14.68 -0.38 9.82
N PRO A 26 15.44 -1.43 9.47
CA PRO A 26 15.48 -1.98 8.11
C PRO A 26 14.10 -2.33 7.52
N MET A 27 13.19 -2.86 8.35
CA MET A 27 11.83 -3.20 7.92
C MET A 27 10.99 -1.95 7.63
N LEU A 28 11.14 -0.88 8.40
CA LEU A 28 10.47 0.40 8.15
C LEU A 28 11.07 1.13 6.95
N LEU A 29 12.38 1.05 6.76
CA LEU A 29 13.05 1.57 5.55
C LEU A 29 12.55 0.85 4.28
N LEU A 30 12.31 -0.46 4.36
CA LEU A 30 11.73 -1.23 3.27
C LEU A 30 10.31 -0.72 2.95
N LYS A 31 9.49 -0.47 3.96
CA LYS A 31 8.13 0.07 3.79
C LYS A 31 8.13 1.50 3.24
N LYS A 32 9.03 2.37 3.72
CA LYS A 32 9.21 3.71 3.16
C LYS A 32 9.53 3.67 1.65
N LYS A 33 10.51 2.84 1.26
CA LYS A 33 10.88 2.67 -0.16
C LYS A 33 9.73 2.07 -0.98
N HIS A 34 8.97 1.14 -0.43
CA HIS A 34 7.78 0.58 -1.04
C HIS A 34 6.74 1.68 -1.33
N SER A 35 6.34 2.47 -0.33
CA SER A 35 5.38 3.56 -0.50
C SER A 35 5.80 4.57 -1.58
N ILE A 36 7.09 4.91 -1.65
CA ILE A 36 7.62 5.80 -2.71
C ILE A 36 7.44 5.17 -4.10
N ARG A 37 7.73 3.88 -4.27
CA ARG A 37 7.55 3.20 -5.56
C ARG A 37 6.07 3.05 -5.93
N VAL A 38 5.22 2.74 -4.95
CA VAL A 38 3.77 2.65 -5.16
C VAL A 38 3.19 4.01 -5.57
N CYS A 39 3.68 5.11 -5.00
CA CYS A 39 3.33 6.47 -5.44
C CYS A 39 3.66 6.68 -6.94
N GLN A 40 4.86 6.30 -7.37
CA GLN A 40 5.27 6.41 -8.78
C GLN A 40 4.41 5.52 -9.71
N ILE A 41 4.11 4.30 -9.27
CA ILE A 41 3.25 3.37 -10.03
C ILE A 41 1.83 3.93 -10.12
N SER A 42 1.28 4.50 -9.04
CA SER A 42 -0.05 5.11 -9.01
C SER A 42 -0.15 6.26 -10.01
N SER A 43 0.83 7.17 -10.05
CA SER A 43 0.91 8.24 -11.04
C SER A 43 0.99 7.68 -12.46
N ALA A 44 1.83 6.67 -12.71
CA ALA A 44 1.98 6.07 -14.02
C ALA A 44 0.69 5.39 -14.50
N ILE A 45 -0.07 4.72 -13.61
CA ILE A 45 -1.38 4.14 -13.94
C ILE A 45 -2.36 5.25 -14.30
N ALA A 46 -2.50 6.29 -13.48
CA ALA A 46 -3.40 7.40 -13.73
C ALA A 46 -3.11 8.07 -15.08
N GLN A 47 -1.85 8.31 -15.40
CA GLN A 47 -1.41 8.85 -16.69
C GLN A 47 -1.75 7.91 -17.86
N SER A 48 -1.51 6.60 -17.71
CA SER A 48 -1.80 5.62 -18.76
C SER A 48 -3.30 5.45 -19.02
N MET A 49 -4.13 5.76 -18.03
CA MET A 49 -5.60 5.78 -18.11
C MET A 49 -6.14 7.12 -18.60
N GLU A 50 -5.25 8.06 -18.97
CA GLU A 50 -5.60 9.42 -19.42
C GLU A 50 -6.48 10.18 -18.42
N TRP A 51 -6.27 9.95 -17.12
CA TRP A 51 -6.94 10.71 -16.06
C TRP A 51 -6.24 12.06 -15.92
N ASN A 52 -6.87 13.10 -16.44
CA ASN A 52 -6.28 14.43 -16.58
C ASN A 52 -7.07 15.54 -15.88
N GLU A 53 -7.95 15.17 -14.94
CA GLU A 53 -8.61 16.17 -14.10
C GLU A 53 -7.58 16.87 -13.19
N PRO A 54 -7.79 18.13 -12.80
CA PRO A 54 -6.79 18.91 -12.04
C PRO A 54 -6.31 18.25 -10.74
N GLU A 55 -7.16 17.45 -10.09
CA GLU A 55 -6.84 16.76 -8.83
C GLU A 55 -6.33 15.32 -9.04
N ASP A 56 -6.33 14.77 -10.26
CA ASP A 56 -6.05 13.35 -10.48
C ASP A 56 -4.61 12.99 -10.11
N GLU A 57 -3.63 13.80 -10.49
CA GLU A 57 -2.22 13.55 -10.14
C GLU A 57 -1.99 13.61 -8.62
N VAL A 58 -2.54 14.62 -7.96
CA VAL A 58 -2.41 14.78 -6.49
C VAL A 58 -3.13 13.63 -5.78
N THR A 59 -4.26 13.16 -6.31
CA THR A 59 -4.99 12.01 -5.74
C THR A 59 -4.19 10.72 -5.91
N ALA A 60 -3.66 10.46 -7.11
CA ALA A 60 -2.84 9.28 -7.39
C ALA A 60 -1.62 9.21 -6.47
N GLN A 61 -0.92 10.32 -6.30
CA GLN A 61 0.23 10.40 -5.40
C GLN A 61 -0.18 10.26 -3.92
N SER A 62 -1.29 10.88 -3.51
CA SER A 62 -1.78 10.77 -2.13
C SER A 62 -2.08 9.31 -1.78
N VAL A 63 -2.89 8.62 -2.58
CA VAL A 63 -3.24 7.22 -2.28
C VAL A 63 -2.02 6.31 -2.34
N GLY A 64 -1.11 6.54 -3.31
CA GLY A 64 0.09 5.73 -3.47
C GLY A 64 1.10 5.91 -2.34
N LEU A 65 1.40 7.15 -1.94
CA LEU A 65 2.41 7.44 -0.94
C LEU A 65 1.92 7.13 0.49
N LEU A 66 0.64 7.36 0.75
CA LEU A 66 0.09 7.36 2.11
C LEU A 66 -0.61 6.05 2.51
N HIS A 67 -0.81 5.07 1.58
CA HIS A 67 -1.60 3.87 1.86
C HIS A 67 -1.10 3.06 3.07
N ASP A 68 0.21 2.99 3.25
CA ASP A 68 0.89 2.13 4.21
C ASP A 68 1.46 2.89 5.44
N VAL A 69 0.99 4.13 5.73
CA VAL A 69 1.50 4.88 6.90
C VAL A 69 1.22 4.16 8.22
N GLY A 70 0.15 3.38 8.31
CA GLY A 70 -0.17 2.53 9.46
C GLY A 70 0.84 1.41 9.72
N ARG A 71 1.64 1.01 8.72
CA ARG A 71 2.69 0.00 8.88
C ARG A 71 3.82 0.44 9.82
N PHE A 72 4.03 1.75 9.96
CA PHE A 72 5.08 2.29 10.82
C PHE A 72 4.78 2.04 12.30
N PRO A 73 3.64 2.49 12.86
CA PRO A 73 3.27 2.14 14.23
C PRO A 73 2.97 0.65 14.39
N GLN A 74 2.37 -0.02 13.41
CA GLN A 74 2.15 -1.47 13.48
C GLN A 74 3.47 -2.21 13.75
N TYR A 75 4.52 -1.93 12.99
CA TYR A 75 5.80 -2.60 13.22
C TYR A 75 6.49 -2.18 14.51
N ARG A 76 6.43 -0.89 14.88
CA ARG A 76 6.99 -0.41 16.15
C ARG A 76 6.39 -1.17 17.35
N ASP A 77 5.07 -1.35 17.35
CA ASP A 77 4.33 -1.83 18.50
C ASP A 77 4.21 -3.36 18.54
N TYR A 78 4.13 -4.01 17.37
CA TYR A 78 3.88 -5.45 17.25
C TYR A 78 5.04 -6.24 16.62
N GLN A 79 6.08 -5.60 16.09
CA GLN A 79 7.24 -6.21 15.42
C GLN A 79 6.84 -7.16 14.27
N THR A 80 5.69 -6.93 13.65
CA THR A 80 5.16 -7.71 12.52
C THR A 80 4.34 -6.84 11.58
N PHE A 81 4.24 -7.26 10.31
CA PHE A 81 3.32 -6.70 9.31
C PHE A 81 2.09 -7.61 9.08
N GLN A 82 1.91 -8.64 9.89
CA GLN A 82 0.77 -9.54 9.78
C GLN A 82 -0.43 -8.95 10.50
N ASP A 83 -1.45 -8.49 9.74
CA ASP A 83 -2.64 -7.84 10.27
C ASP A 83 -3.40 -8.76 11.26
N SER A 84 -3.50 -10.06 10.96
CA SER A 84 -4.17 -11.05 11.84
C SER A 84 -3.45 -11.28 13.18
N ALA A 85 -2.19 -10.87 13.31
CA ALA A 85 -1.41 -10.98 14.53
C ALA A 85 -1.18 -9.62 15.22
N SER A 86 -1.81 -8.56 14.72
CA SER A 86 -1.62 -7.20 15.21
C SER A 86 -2.87 -6.33 15.01
N ILE A 87 -2.84 -5.43 14.06
CA ILE A 87 -3.92 -4.50 13.73
C ILE A 87 -4.05 -4.38 12.21
N ASP A 88 -5.26 -4.16 11.70
CA ASP A 88 -5.47 -3.87 10.29
C ASP A 88 -4.80 -2.55 9.89
N HIS A 89 -3.79 -2.64 9.03
CA HIS A 89 -2.99 -1.47 8.66
C HIS A 89 -3.72 -0.48 7.74
N GLY A 90 -4.69 -0.93 6.96
CA GLY A 90 -5.50 -0.05 6.12
C GLY A 90 -6.41 0.84 6.97
N ASP A 91 -7.09 0.25 7.96
CA ASP A 91 -7.90 1.02 8.93
C ASP A 91 -7.02 1.98 9.74
N LEU A 92 -5.87 1.50 10.21
CA LEU A 92 -4.92 2.32 10.97
C LEU A 92 -4.34 3.47 10.13
N SER A 93 -3.98 3.21 8.85
CA SER A 93 -3.51 4.25 7.94
C SER A 93 -4.56 5.35 7.73
N ALA A 94 -5.80 4.96 7.47
CA ALA A 94 -6.89 5.91 7.29
C ALA A 94 -7.15 6.74 8.56
N GLN A 95 -7.08 6.14 9.74
CA GLN A 95 -7.23 6.84 11.02
C GLN A 95 -6.10 7.86 11.23
N ILE A 96 -4.84 7.46 11.07
CA ILE A 96 -3.67 8.36 11.20
C ILE A 96 -3.81 9.57 10.25
N LEU A 97 -4.19 9.32 9.00
CA LEU A 97 -4.39 10.40 8.04
C LEU A 97 -5.56 11.31 8.40
N ALA A 98 -6.63 10.78 8.97
CA ALA A 98 -7.76 11.58 9.42
C ALA A 98 -7.37 12.51 10.57
N ASP A 99 -6.52 12.04 11.48
CA ASP A 99 -6.16 12.70 12.73
C ASP A 99 -4.92 13.61 12.62
N GLU A 100 -3.90 13.18 11.87
CA GLU A 100 -2.59 13.85 11.86
C GLU A 100 -2.28 14.59 10.55
N PHE A 101 -2.92 14.25 9.42
CA PHE A 101 -2.63 14.91 8.14
C PHE A 101 -3.41 16.20 8.00
N THR A 102 -2.72 17.29 7.65
CA THR A 102 -3.36 18.59 7.40
C THR A 102 -3.99 18.61 6.01
N TRP A 103 -5.31 18.52 5.94
CA TRP A 103 -6.09 18.51 4.72
C TRP A 103 -6.42 19.91 4.23
N ASP A 104 -5.53 20.54 3.45
CA ASP A 104 -5.84 21.77 2.70
C ASP A 104 -6.50 21.40 1.35
N ALA A 105 -7.62 20.69 1.42
CA ALA A 105 -8.36 20.15 0.27
C ALA A 105 -9.85 20.07 0.57
N SER A 106 -10.66 19.79 -0.48
CA SER A 106 -12.10 19.59 -0.32
C SER A 106 -12.43 18.37 0.54
N ALA A 107 -13.59 18.40 1.20
CA ALA A 107 -14.08 17.25 1.96
C ALA A 107 -14.24 15.99 1.08
N ASN A 108 -14.60 16.17 -0.18
CA ASN A 108 -14.71 15.07 -1.14
C ASN A 108 -13.35 14.45 -1.44
N PHE A 109 -12.33 15.25 -1.69
CA PHE A 109 -10.95 14.78 -1.88
C PHE A 109 -10.45 13.99 -0.66
N LYS A 110 -10.56 14.59 0.54
CA LYS A 110 -10.21 13.94 1.80
C LYS A 110 -10.90 12.57 1.94
N ASN A 111 -12.22 12.53 1.77
CA ASN A 111 -12.98 11.29 1.90
C ASN A 111 -12.58 10.25 0.87
N THR A 112 -12.28 10.65 -0.35
CA THR A 112 -11.82 9.77 -1.42
C THR A 112 -10.49 9.12 -1.05
N VAL A 113 -9.49 9.90 -0.64
CA VAL A 113 -8.17 9.39 -0.25
C VAL A 113 -8.28 8.48 0.98
N LEU A 114 -8.98 8.91 2.03
CA LEU A 114 -9.15 8.10 3.25
C LEU A 114 -9.84 6.76 2.95
N THR A 115 -10.87 6.77 2.10
CA THR A 115 -11.58 5.56 1.72
C THR A 115 -10.70 4.63 0.89
N ALA A 116 -9.98 5.14 -0.11
CA ALA A 116 -9.07 4.35 -0.92
C ALA A 116 -7.97 3.70 -0.06
N VAL A 117 -7.35 4.47 0.84
CA VAL A 117 -6.35 3.98 1.79
C VAL A 117 -6.95 2.92 2.72
N LYS A 118 -8.12 3.16 3.29
CA LYS A 118 -8.79 2.19 4.19
C LYS A 118 -9.01 0.83 3.53
N TYR A 119 -9.40 0.83 2.25
CA TYR A 119 -9.82 -0.40 1.56
C TYR A 119 -8.75 -1.02 0.67
N HIS A 120 -7.52 -0.49 0.64
CA HIS A 120 -6.47 -1.03 -0.24
C HIS A 120 -6.08 -2.48 0.09
N ASN A 121 -6.11 -2.87 1.37
CA ASN A 121 -5.74 -4.21 1.85
C ASN A 121 -6.94 -5.16 2.01
N LYS A 122 -8.17 -4.70 1.80
CA LYS A 122 -9.37 -5.53 1.98
C LYS A 122 -9.57 -6.46 0.79
N LYS A 123 -10.19 -7.63 1.05
CA LYS A 123 -10.51 -8.59 -0.01
C LYS A 123 -11.47 -7.98 -1.04
N ASP A 124 -12.54 -7.36 -0.56
CA ASP A 124 -13.59 -6.79 -1.41
C ASP A 124 -13.76 -5.28 -1.14
N LEU A 125 -14.14 -4.54 -2.18
CA LEU A 125 -14.54 -3.15 -2.05
C LEU A 125 -16.03 -3.05 -1.74
N PRO A 126 -16.49 -2.06 -0.94
CA PRO A 126 -17.90 -1.84 -0.68
C PRO A 126 -18.71 -1.61 -1.97
N THR A 127 -19.86 -2.26 -2.07
CA THR A 127 -20.74 -2.15 -3.25
C THR A 127 -21.43 -0.79 -3.39
N ASN A 128 -21.48 -0.02 -2.31
CA ASN A 128 -22.06 1.33 -2.28
C ASN A 128 -21.03 2.45 -2.46
N MET A 129 -19.79 2.10 -2.83
CA MET A 129 -18.76 3.10 -3.14
C MET A 129 -19.09 3.85 -4.42
N THR A 130 -18.88 5.18 -4.43
CA THR A 130 -19.06 5.98 -5.67
C THR A 130 -18.06 5.56 -6.73
N LEU A 131 -18.39 5.69 -8.02
CA LEU A 131 -17.46 5.38 -9.11
C LEU A 131 -16.16 6.19 -9.01
N HIS A 132 -16.26 7.45 -8.59
CA HIS A 132 -15.09 8.31 -8.38
C HIS A 132 -14.14 7.73 -7.31
N THR A 133 -14.66 7.38 -6.13
CA THR A 133 -13.83 6.78 -5.06
C THR A 133 -13.35 5.37 -5.44
N TYR A 134 -14.19 4.60 -6.15
CA TYR A 134 -13.85 3.25 -6.60
C TYR A 134 -12.61 3.24 -7.50
N LYS A 135 -12.51 4.18 -8.46
CA LYS A 135 -11.33 4.25 -9.35
C LYS A 135 -10.03 4.38 -8.56
N TRP A 136 -9.99 5.18 -7.50
CA TRP A 136 -8.82 5.38 -6.66
C TRP A 136 -8.53 4.20 -5.73
N ALA A 137 -9.57 3.58 -5.19
CA ALA A 137 -9.44 2.37 -4.40
C ALA A 137 -8.94 1.19 -5.23
N ALA A 138 -9.39 1.06 -6.49
CA ALA A 138 -8.89 0.05 -7.43
C ALA A 138 -7.43 0.33 -7.81
N LEU A 139 -7.12 1.59 -8.19
CA LEU A 139 -5.78 2.01 -8.58
C LEU A 139 -4.74 1.67 -7.51
N ILE A 140 -4.98 2.03 -6.25
CA ILE A 140 -3.98 1.79 -5.20
C ILE A 140 -3.79 0.29 -4.93
N ARG A 141 -4.85 -0.51 -5.02
CA ARG A 141 -4.76 -1.99 -4.88
C ARG A 141 -3.88 -2.60 -5.97
N ASP A 142 -4.00 -2.12 -7.19
CA ASP A 142 -3.20 -2.60 -8.31
C ASP A 142 -1.76 -2.11 -8.21
N ALA A 143 -1.54 -0.84 -7.91
CA ALA A 143 -0.21 -0.26 -7.74
C ALA A 143 0.60 -0.95 -6.63
N ASP A 144 -0.03 -1.22 -5.48
CA ASP A 144 0.57 -1.95 -4.36
C ASP A 144 0.98 -3.38 -4.80
N LYS A 145 0.07 -4.12 -5.45
CA LYS A 145 0.37 -5.48 -5.94
C LYS A 145 1.46 -5.51 -7.00
N ILE A 146 1.50 -4.54 -7.91
CA ILE A 146 2.55 -4.43 -8.92
C ILE A 146 3.93 -4.30 -8.25
N ASP A 147 4.08 -3.45 -7.23
CA ASP A 147 5.36 -3.33 -6.51
C ASP A 147 5.70 -4.61 -5.72
N ILE A 148 4.71 -5.24 -5.08
CA ILE A 148 4.91 -6.52 -4.39
C ILE A 148 5.38 -7.60 -5.37
N PHE A 149 4.73 -7.76 -6.51
CA PHE A 149 5.13 -8.75 -7.52
C PHE A 149 6.54 -8.48 -8.05
N ARG A 150 6.87 -7.21 -8.34
CA ARG A 150 8.22 -6.82 -8.75
C ARG A 150 9.27 -7.15 -7.69
N MET A 151 8.96 -6.91 -6.43
CA MET A 151 9.84 -7.24 -5.31
C MET A 151 10.02 -8.75 -5.17
N VAL A 152 8.95 -9.53 -5.24
CA VAL A 152 8.97 -11.00 -5.18
C VAL A 152 9.79 -11.55 -6.35
N GLN A 153 9.54 -11.10 -7.59
CA GLN A 153 10.30 -11.51 -8.76
C GLN A 153 11.80 -11.24 -8.58
N THR A 154 12.15 -10.04 -8.13
CA THR A 154 13.56 -9.68 -7.88
C THR A 154 14.22 -10.61 -6.85
N ARG A 155 13.48 -11.07 -5.85
CA ARG A 155 14.01 -11.99 -4.84
C ARG A 155 14.12 -13.43 -5.35
N ILE A 156 13.20 -13.85 -6.20
CA ILE A 156 13.29 -15.14 -6.92
C ILE A 156 14.55 -15.14 -7.78
N ASP A 157 14.75 -14.11 -8.60
CA ASP A 157 15.89 -13.98 -9.49
C ASP A 157 17.25 -14.01 -8.74
N LYS A 158 17.25 -13.48 -7.51
CA LYS A 158 18.42 -13.46 -6.63
C LYS A 158 18.56 -14.71 -5.75
N GLY A 159 17.62 -15.65 -5.80
CA GLY A 159 17.60 -16.82 -4.92
C GLY A 159 17.36 -16.51 -3.44
N THR A 160 16.81 -15.32 -3.12
CA THR A 160 16.60 -14.83 -1.73
C THR A 160 15.14 -14.78 -1.32
N ILE A 161 14.25 -15.45 -2.04
CA ILE A 161 12.81 -15.43 -1.75
C ILE A 161 12.49 -15.96 -0.36
N TYR A 162 13.20 -16.97 0.10
CA TYR A 162 13.02 -17.59 1.40
C TYR A 162 13.41 -16.69 2.58
N ASP A 163 14.24 -15.65 2.35
CA ASP A 163 14.55 -14.65 3.39
C ASP A 163 13.33 -13.82 3.83
N MET A 164 12.28 -13.81 3.01
CA MET A 164 11.02 -13.11 3.30
C MET A 164 10.04 -13.95 4.10
N LEU A 165 10.24 -15.25 4.17
CA LEU A 165 9.32 -16.19 4.79
C LEU A 165 9.93 -16.76 6.08
N PRO A 166 9.13 -16.89 7.16
CA PRO A 166 9.55 -17.66 8.31
C PRO A 166 9.96 -19.08 7.90
N ARG A 167 11.05 -19.63 8.46
CA ARG A 167 11.59 -20.93 8.08
C ARG A 167 10.56 -22.06 8.06
N HIS A 168 9.61 -22.05 8.97
CA HIS A 168 8.54 -23.06 9.03
C HIS A 168 7.51 -22.95 7.87
N LYS A 169 7.58 -21.88 7.07
CA LYS A 169 6.78 -21.69 5.86
C LYS A 169 7.55 -21.94 4.57
N HIS A 170 8.81 -22.37 4.68
CA HIS A 170 9.57 -22.81 3.50
C HIS A 170 9.00 -24.14 3.04
N VAL A 171 8.33 -24.12 1.88
CA VAL A 171 7.79 -25.31 1.24
C VAL A 171 8.54 -25.58 -0.05
N GLU A 172 8.80 -26.85 -0.31
CA GLU A 172 9.39 -27.30 -1.57
C GLU A 172 8.24 -27.52 -2.58
N GLY A 173 8.09 -26.56 -3.50
CA GLY A 173 7.12 -26.64 -4.58
C GLY A 173 5.72 -26.11 -4.25
N LEU A 174 4.89 -26.04 -5.28
CA LEU A 174 3.48 -25.68 -5.18
C LEU A 174 2.64 -26.90 -4.86
N SER A 175 1.55 -26.74 -4.08
CA SER A 175 0.61 -27.83 -3.88
C SER A 175 -0.02 -28.22 -5.22
N GLN A 176 -0.10 -29.50 -5.54
CA GLN A 176 -0.68 -29.98 -6.78
C GLN A 176 -2.13 -29.50 -6.93
N LYS A 177 -2.91 -29.50 -5.84
CA LYS A 177 -4.27 -29.00 -5.79
C LYS A 177 -4.34 -27.51 -6.22
N LEU A 178 -3.44 -26.66 -5.75
CA LEU A 178 -3.42 -25.25 -6.11
C LEU A 178 -3.05 -25.06 -7.58
N VAL A 179 -2.10 -25.84 -8.10
CA VAL A 179 -1.72 -25.83 -9.53
C VAL A 179 -2.91 -26.21 -10.41
N GLU A 180 -3.60 -27.30 -10.07
CA GLU A 180 -4.80 -27.75 -10.81
C GLU A 180 -5.91 -26.69 -10.77
N GLU A 181 -6.16 -26.11 -9.60
CA GLU A 181 -7.17 -25.06 -9.44
C GLU A 181 -6.87 -23.82 -10.30
N ILE A 182 -5.64 -23.30 -10.26
CA ILE A 182 -5.22 -22.14 -11.07
C ILE A 182 -5.30 -22.47 -12.55
N THR A 183 -4.86 -23.69 -12.94
CA THR A 183 -4.88 -24.12 -14.35
C THR A 183 -6.31 -24.20 -14.88
N ASN A 184 -7.26 -24.66 -14.08
CA ASN A 184 -8.65 -24.89 -14.51
C ASN A 184 -9.52 -23.63 -14.40
N THR A 185 -9.25 -22.75 -13.44
CA THR A 185 -10.15 -21.62 -13.10
C THR A 185 -9.51 -20.25 -13.30
N GLY A 186 -8.20 -20.18 -13.48
CA GLY A 186 -7.42 -18.93 -13.47
C GLY A 186 -7.32 -18.27 -12.09
N LYS A 187 -7.80 -18.92 -11.03
CA LYS A 187 -7.83 -18.40 -9.66
C LYS A 187 -7.36 -19.46 -8.68
N GLY A 188 -6.61 -19.06 -7.66
CA GLY A 188 -6.26 -19.90 -6.54
C GLY A 188 -7.17 -19.63 -5.34
N SER A 189 -7.58 -20.68 -4.63
CA SER A 189 -8.24 -20.55 -3.32
C SER A 189 -7.21 -20.36 -2.20
N TYR A 190 -7.58 -19.62 -1.18
CA TYR A 190 -6.79 -19.43 0.03
C TYR A 190 -7.21 -20.45 1.10
#